data_6d37b132ff84ce3a5197b8b5e85ed8de
#
_entry.id   6d37b132ff84ce3a5197b8b5e85ed8de
#
_cell.length_a   1.000
_cell.length_b   1.000
_cell.length_c   1.000
_cell.angle_alpha   90.00
_cell.angle_beta   90.00
_cell.angle_gamma   90.00
#
_symmetry.space_group_name_H-M   'P 1'
#
loop_
_entity.id
_entity.type
_entity.pdbx_description
1 polymer ?
#
loop_
_entity_poly.entity_id
_entity_poly.type
_entity_poly.pdbx_seq_one_letter_code
_entity_poly.pdbx_strand_id
1 'polypeptide(L)'
;MTEAACRTVFPVRDYDLAATLASGQTFRWRSGEGGWEGIVGSRWVRLRSGADTILAETAASGGDWRWLAEYLQVEQDLAQVLATFPEDEPMRAAVAACRGLRLLRQDPWECLASFICSSTKQIVQIQQIVALLCERFGEPVRVPRGRGAAFAFPSVERIAAAGEAELRACKMGFRAPNLRAAARKVAEGEIDLRRLATRSAEAARAELMLLPGVGAKIADCVLLFACGFPAAFPVDVWVRKALRRLYFPRRQVTLKRLQEFTAAHFGPYAGYAQQYLFHYARVHAKLKK
;
A
#
# COMPACT_ATOMS: atom_id res chain seq x y z
N MET A 1 -15.55 32.53 10.21
CA MET A 1 -14.94 32.48 8.88
C MET A 1 -14.97 31.02 8.40
N THR A 2 -15.69 30.73 7.33
CA THR A 2 -15.74 29.42 6.71
C THR A 2 -14.46 29.25 5.89
N GLU A 3 -13.47 28.54 6.46
CA GLU A 3 -12.32 28.17 5.62
C GLU A 3 -12.81 27.21 4.52
N ALA A 4 -12.71 27.68 3.29
CA ALA A 4 -13.03 26.92 2.11
C ALA A 4 -12.07 25.72 1.98
N ALA A 5 -12.58 24.56 1.66
CA ALA A 5 -11.76 23.40 1.32
C ALA A 5 -10.85 23.76 0.14
N CYS A 6 -9.56 23.44 0.27
CA CYS A 6 -8.61 23.68 -0.80
C CYS A 6 -8.73 22.58 -1.85
N ARG A 7 -8.65 22.93 -3.13
CA ARG A 7 -8.82 22.00 -4.25
C ARG A 7 -7.71 22.15 -5.27
N THR A 8 -7.40 21.03 -5.92
CA THR A 8 -6.52 20.99 -7.08
C THR A 8 -7.00 19.94 -8.07
N VAL A 9 -6.49 20.01 -9.29
CA VAL A 9 -6.75 19.05 -10.35
C VAL A 9 -5.41 18.51 -10.85
N PHE A 10 -5.23 17.21 -10.82
CA PHE A 10 -4.09 16.55 -11.43
C PHE A 10 -4.49 16.05 -12.82
N PRO A 11 -3.84 16.49 -13.89
CA PRO A 11 -3.97 15.84 -15.18
C PRO A 11 -3.35 14.44 -15.07
N VAL A 12 -4.06 13.43 -15.55
CA VAL A 12 -3.60 12.05 -15.55
C VAL A 12 -3.98 11.36 -16.85
N ARG A 13 -3.22 10.35 -17.21
CA ARG A 13 -3.53 9.51 -18.36
C ARG A 13 -3.59 8.05 -17.92
N ASP A 14 -4.64 7.33 -18.37
CA ASP A 14 -4.84 5.93 -17.98
C ASP A 14 -4.72 5.72 -16.45
N TYR A 15 -5.51 6.42 -15.66
CA TYR A 15 -5.48 6.32 -14.21
C TYR A 15 -6.82 5.79 -13.67
N ASP A 16 -6.85 4.54 -13.21
CA ASP A 16 -7.99 3.97 -12.49
C ASP A 16 -7.81 4.22 -10.99
N LEU A 17 -8.46 5.29 -10.50
CA LEU A 17 -8.41 5.67 -9.09
C LEU A 17 -9.03 4.60 -8.19
N ALA A 18 -10.13 3.98 -8.62
CA ALA A 18 -10.83 2.95 -7.83
C ALA A 18 -9.98 1.69 -7.69
N ALA A 19 -9.45 1.16 -8.79
CA ALA A 19 -8.55 0.02 -8.77
C ALA A 19 -7.30 0.33 -7.93
N THR A 20 -6.73 1.53 -8.06
CA THR A 20 -5.54 1.97 -7.31
C THR A 20 -5.79 1.95 -5.80
N LEU A 21 -6.87 2.57 -5.32
CA LEU A 21 -7.16 2.72 -3.90
C LEU A 21 -7.74 1.45 -3.25
N ALA A 22 -8.40 0.58 -4.04
CA ALA A 22 -9.02 -0.66 -3.55
C ALA A 22 -8.15 -1.91 -3.75
N SER A 23 -6.96 -1.80 -4.36
CA SER A 23 -6.12 -2.96 -4.70
C SER A 23 -5.42 -3.63 -3.51
N GLY A 24 -5.58 -3.13 -2.29
CA GLY A 24 -5.00 -3.72 -1.08
C GLY A 24 -3.54 -3.34 -0.83
N GLN A 25 -3.04 -2.32 -1.50
CA GLN A 25 -1.75 -1.71 -1.22
C GLN A 25 -1.81 -0.67 -0.09
N THR A 26 -3.00 -0.11 0.17
CA THR A 26 -3.29 0.86 1.24
C THR A 26 -4.59 0.51 1.94
N PHE A 27 -4.81 1.02 3.17
CA PHE A 27 -5.94 0.58 4.01
C PHE A 27 -6.78 1.72 4.59
N ARG A 28 -6.50 2.97 4.22
CA ARG A 28 -7.14 4.15 4.82
C ARG A 28 -8.12 4.87 3.89
N TRP A 29 -8.36 4.35 2.70
CA TRP A 29 -9.32 4.91 1.76
C TRP A 29 -10.68 4.25 1.86
N ARG A 30 -11.73 5.05 1.78
CA ARG A 30 -13.14 4.61 1.77
C ARG A 30 -13.85 5.27 0.61
N SER A 31 -14.60 4.50 -0.17
CA SER A 31 -15.49 5.01 -1.22
C SER A 31 -16.80 5.49 -0.62
N GLY A 32 -17.36 6.56 -1.18
CA GLY A 32 -18.67 7.11 -0.80
C GLY A 32 -19.27 7.91 -1.95
N GLU A 33 -20.44 8.48 -1.77
CA GLU A 33 -21.17 9.27 -2.80
C GLU A 33 -20.35 10.47 -3.31
N GLY A 34 -19.44 10.99 -2.52
CA GLY A 34 -18.58 12.12 -2.89
C GLY A 34 -17.23 11.74 -3.52
N GLY A 35 -16.98 10.46 -3.83
CA GLY A 35 -15.68 9.94 -4.27
C GLY A 35 -14.95 9.15 -3.19
N TRP A 36 -13.63 9.14 -3.23
CA TRP A 36 -12.77 8.44 -2.27
C TRP A 36 -12.31 9.40 -1.19
N GLU A 37 -12.49 9.03 0.07
CA GLU A 37 -12.00 9.79 1.23
C GLU A 37 -10.95 8.98 1.98
N GLY A 38 -9.90 9.67 2.40
CA GLY A 38 -8.80 9.06 3.15
C GLY A 38 -7.95 10.09 3.88
N ILE A 39 -6.96 9.58 4.60
CA ILE A 39 -5.95 10.41 5.26
C ILE A 39 -4.59 10.05 4.67
N VAL A 40 -3.85 11.04 4.21
CA VAL A 40 -2.48 10.91 3.73
C VAL A 40 -1.57 11.74 4.63
N GLY A 41 -0.68 11.09 5.35
CA GLY A 41 0.06 11.73 6.45
C GLY A 41 -0.91 12.29 7.51
N SER A 42 -0.88 13.60 7.71
CA SER A 42 -1.77 14.33 8.64
C SER A 42 -2.88 15.12 7.93
N ARG A 43 -3.21 14.78 6.67
CA ARG A 43 -4.17 15.54 5.87
C ARG A 43 -5.36 14.68 5.45
N TRP A 44 -6.56 15.17 5.70
CA TRP A 44 -7.78 14.63 5.10
C TRP A 44 -7.80 14.95 3.61
N VAL A 45 -8.16 13.97 2.80
CA VAL A 45 -8.20 14.08 1.34
C VAL A 45 -9.47 13.46 0.81
N ARG A 46 -10.10 14.13 -0.15
CA ARG A 46 -11.13 13.56 -1.02
C ARG A 46 -10.64 13.57 -2.46
N LEU A 47 -10.81 12.45 -3.14
CA LEU A 47 -10.43 12.28 -4.55
C LEU A 47 -11.65 11.90 -5.38
N ARG A 48 -11.73 12.47 -6.59
CA ARG A 48 -12.75 12.13 -7.60
C ARG A 48 -12.08 11.93 -8.94
N SER A 49 -12.49 10.91 -9.68
CA SER A 49 -12.05 10.71 -11.06
C SER A 49 -12.82 11.65 -12.00
N GLY A 50 -12.13 12.33 -12.92
CA GLY A 50 -12.64 12.90 -14.14
C GLY A 50 -12.25 12.05 -15.34
N ALA A 51 -12.45 12.54 -16.57
CA ALA A 51 -12.09 11.82 -17.80
C ALA A 51 -10.57 11.56 -17.85
N ASP A 52 -9.77 12.62 -17.75
CA ASP A 52 -8.29 12.57 -17.74
C ASP A 52 -7.75 13.37 -16.57
N THR A 53 -8.45 13.35 -15.44
CA THR A 53 -8.09 14.15 -14.28
C THR A 53 -8.44 13.44 -12.97
N ILE A 54 -7.71 13.80 -11.91
CA ILE A 54 -8.09 13.53 -10.52
C ILE A 54 -8.34 14.88 -9.85
N LEU A 55 -9.57 15.12 -9.42
CA LEU A 55 -9.92 16.25 -8.58
C LEU A 55 -9.59 15.88 -7.13
N ALA A 56 -8.76 16.65 -6.47
CA ALA A 56 -8.39 16.48 -5.08
C ALA A 56 -8.89 17.66 -4.23
N GLU A 57 -9.36 17.35 -3.03
CA GLU A 57 -9.82 18.31 -2.03
C GLU A 57 -9.20 17.98 -0.67
N THR A 58 -8.79 19.00 0.08
CA THR A 58 -8.30 18.88 1.47
C THR A 58 -8.89 19.97 2.36
N ALA A 59 -8.97 19.69 3.66
CA ALA A 59 -9.40 20.67 4.68
C ALA A 59 -8.26 21.59 5.14
N ALA A 60 -7.02 21.32 4.75
CA ALA A 60 -5.87 22.17 5.05
C ALA A 60 -5.89 23.43 4.19
N SER A 61 -5.39 24.57 4.72
CA SER A 61 -5.17 25.79 3.94
C SER A 61 -4.23 25.51 2.78
N GLY A 62 -4.50 26.14 1.63
CA GLY A 62 -3.82 25.93 0.36
C GLY A 62 -2.31 25.99 0.44
N GLY A 63 -1.69 25.20 -0.40
CA GLY A 63 -0.25 25.06 -0.47
C GLY A 63 0.15 24.18 -1.65
N ASP A 64 1.38 23.78 -1.61
CA ASP A 64 1.96 22.84 -2.55
C ASP A 64 1.27 21.46 -2.46
N TRP A 65 0.86 20.94 -3.61
CA TRP A 65 0.21 19.64 -3.71
C TRP A 65 1.17 18.51 -4.13
N ARG A 66 2.48 18.78 -4.18
CA ARG A 66 3.50 17.78 -4.55
C ARG A 66 3.42 16.53 -3.69
N TRP A 67 3.18 16.67 -2.39
CA TRP A 67 3.01 15.54 -1.47
C TRP A 67 1.91 14.56 -1.92
N LEU A 68 0.80 15.06 -2.50
CA LEU A 68 -0.29 14.21 -2.98
C LEU A 68 -0.01 13.68 -4.40
N ALA A 69 0.61 14.50 -5.24
CA ALA A 69 1.08 14.08 -6.56
C ALA A 69 2.09 12.91 -6.45
N GLU A 70 3.05 13.02 -5.53
CA GLU A 70 4.01 11.97 -5.22
C GLU A 70 3.34 10.73 -4.62
N TYR A 71 2.40 10.91 -3.67
CA TYR A 71 1.65 9.78 -3.11
C TYR A 71 0.87 9.02 -4.18
N LEU A 72 0.18 9.74 -5.07
CA LEU A 72 -0.63 9.16 -6.15
C LEU A 72 0.19 8.72 -7.35
N GLN A 73 1.48 9.09 -7.44
CA GLN A 73 2.36 8.82 -8.58
C GLN A 73 1.74 9.27 -9.91
N VAL A 74 1.16 10.48 -9.93
CA VAL A 74 0.43 11.01 -11.10
C VAL A 74 1.32 11.24 -12.33
N GLU A 75 2.61 11.49 -12.12
CA GLU A 75 3.59 11.72 -13.18
C GLU A 75 4.18 10.42 -13.76
N GLN A 76 3.88 9.26 -13.15
CA GLN A 76 4.41 7.99 -13.63
C GLN A 76 3.82 7.64 -15.00
N ASP A 77 4.65 7.50 -16.02
CA ASP A 77 4.22 7.03 -17.33
C ASP A 77 3.87 5.53 -17.28
N LEU A 78 2.56 5.24 -17.26
CA LEU A 78 2.08 3.86 -17.22
C LEU A 78 2.41 3.10 -18.49
N ALA A 79 2.44 3.76 -19.66
CA ALA A 79 2.72 3.08 -20.90
C ALA A 79 4.15 2.51 -20.91
N GLN A 80 5.12 3.26 -20.39
CA GLN A 80 6.48 2.78 -20.21
C GLN A 80 6.57 1.59 -19.26
N VAL A 81 5.81 1.62 -18.16
CA VAL A 81 5.75 0.50 -17.21
C VAL A 81 5.17 -0.74 -17.89
N LEU A 82 4.02 -0.62 -18.53
CA LEU A 82 3.34 -1.74 -19.18
C LEU A 82 4.15 -2.35 -20.33
N ALA A 83 4.95 -1.55 -21.04
CA ALA A 83 5.84 -2.02 -22.10
C ALA A 83 6.95 -2.98 -21.60
N THR A 84 7.21 -3.01 -20.30
CA THR A 84 8.19 -3.94 -19.70
C THR A 84 7.59 -5.28 -19.27
N PHE A 85 6.26 -5.41 -19.32
CA PHE A 85 5.60 -6.62 -18.87
C PHE A 85 5.77 -7.76 -19.89
N PRO A 86 5.79 -9.03 -19.43
CA PRO A 86 5.86 -10.15 -20.34
C PRO A 86 4.62 -10.21 -21.26
N GLU A 87 4.85 -10.55 -22.52
CA GLU A 87 3.80 -10.69 -23.54
C GLU A 87 3.10 -12.07 -23.49
N ASP A 88 2.79 -12.54 -22.29
CA ASP A 88 2.04 -13.77 -22.10
C ASP A 88 0.53 -13.53 -21.90
N GLU A 89 -0.26 -14.57 -22.07
CA GLU A 89 -1.73 -14.47 -21.95
C GLU A 89 -2.18 -14.05 -20.54
N PRO A 90 -1.64 -14.61 -19.42
CA PRO A 90 -2.02 -14.18 -18.09
C PRO A 90 -1.78 -12.68 -17.83
N MET A 91 -0.65 -12.16 -18.30
CA MET A 91 -0.32 -10.76 -18.09
C MET A 91 -1.16 -9.84 -18.96
N ARG A 92 -1.42 -10.20 -20.23
CA ARG A 92 -2.34 -9.46 -21.11
C ARG A 92 -3.74 -9.38 -20.51
N ALA A 93 -4.28 -10.50 -20.00
CA ALA A 93 -5.58 -10.54 -19.33
C ALA A 93 -5.63 -9.65 -18.08
N ALA A 94 -4.57 -9.67 -17.26
CA ALA A 94 -4.48 -8.83 -16.07
C ALA A 94 -4.41 -7.34 -16.42
N VAL A 95 -3.64 -6.97 -17.45
CA VAL A 95 -3.54 -5.58 -17.93
C VAL A 95 -4.87 -5.11 -18.50
N ALA A 96 -5.53 -5.91 -19.34
CA ALA A 96 -6.82 -5.56 -19.91
C ALA A 96 -7.90 -5.32 -18.85
N ALA A 97 -7.90 -6.14 -17.77
CA ALA A 97 -8.89 -6.06 -16.70
C ALA A 97 -8.62 -4.95 -15.68
N CYS A 98 -7.36 -4.55 -15.49
CA CYS A 98 -6.93 -3.64 -14.43
C CYS A 98 -6.19 -2.40 -14.98
N ARG A 99 -6.41 -2.05 -16.27
CA ARG A 99 -5.73 -0.92 -16.91
C ARG A 99 -5.91 0.35 -16.10
N GLY A 100 -4.84 1.09 -15.91
CA GLY A 100 -4.85 2.33 -15.12
C GLY A 100 -4.56 2.17 -13.63
N LEU A 101 -4.43 0.94 -13.12
CA LEU A 101 -4.00 0.72 -11.75
C LEU A 101 -2.59 1.27 -11.55
N ARG A 102 -2.38 2.04 -10.47
CA ARG A 102 -1.10 2.63 -10.08
C ARG A 102 -0.58 2.05 -8.77
N LEU A 103 0.74 2.09 -8.59
CA LEU A 103 1.34 1.93 -7.27
C LEU A 103 1.39 3.29 -6.57
N LEU A 104 0.98 3.32 -5.31
CA LEU A 104 1.07 4.50 -4.46
C LEU A 104 2.46 4.58 -3.82
N ARG A 105 2.90 5.82 -3.51
CA ARG A 105 4.10 6.06 -2.70
C ARG A 105 3.68 6.42 -1.28
N GLN A 106 3.74 5.45 -0.39
CA GLN A 106 3.26 5.59 0.99
C GLN A 106 4.39 6.03 1.94
N ASP A 107 4.00 6.56 3.10
CA ASP A 107 4.92 6.73 4.22
C ASP A 107 5.51 5.38 4.64
N PRO A 108 6.84 5.24 4.82
CA PRO A 108 7.47 3.97 5.13
C PRO A 108 7.01 3.34 6.44
N TRP A 109 6.74 4.16 7.47
CA TRP A 109 6.29 3.64 8.76
C TRP A 109 4.82 3.19 8.70
N GLU A 110 3.92 4.00 8.14
CA GLU A 110 2.52 3.62 7.97
C GLU A 110 2.41 2.33 7.13
N CYS A 111 3.17 2.22 6.05
CA CYS A 111 3.24 1.05 5.20
C CYS A 111 3.70 -0.19 5.99
N LEU A 112 4.85 -0.11 6.66
CA LEU A 112 5.40 -1.20 7.46
C LEU A 112 4.42 -1.68 8.53
N ALA A 113 3.91 -0.77 9.35
CA ALA A 113 3.00 -1.07 10.44
C ALA A 113 1.69 -1.71 9.93
N SER A 114 1.13 -1.17 8.85
CA SER A 114 -0.07 -1.72 8.22
C SER A 114 0.15 -3.13 7.67
N PHE A 115 1.31 -3.41 7.07
CA PHE A 115 1.62 -4.75 6.56
C PHE A 115 2.00 -5.74 7.66
N ILE A 116 2.57 -5.33 8.79
CA ILE A 116 2.70 -6.18 9.99
C ILE A 116 1.29 -6.62 10.45
N CYS A 117 0.30 -5.73 10.43
CA CYS A 117 -1.09 -6.06 10.76
C CYS A 117 -1.75 -7.02 9.75
N SER A 118 -1.21 -7.16 8.54
CA SER A 118 -1.85 -7.89 7.43
C SER A 118 -1.73 -9.41 7.52
N SER A 119 -0.84 -9.97 8.34
CA SER A 119 -0.61 -11.41 8.43
C SER A 119 -1.90 -12.16 8.75
N THR A 120 -2.28 -13.14 7.92
CA THR A 120 -3.51 -13.96 8.05
C THR A 120 -4.84 -13.18 8.13
N LYS A 121 -4.88 -11.94 7.63
CA LYS A 121 -6.07 -11.08 7.66
C LYS A 121 -6.58 -10.77 6.25
N GLN A 122 -7.89 -10.58 6.15
CA GLN A 122 -8.51 -10.01 4.96
C GLN A 122 -8.36 -8.48 4.96
N ILE A 123 -8.41 -7.85 3.79
CA ILE A 123 -8.24 -6.39 3.64
C ILE A 123 -9.19 -5.61 4.57
N VAL A 124 -10.46 -6.00 4.65
CA VAL A 124 -11.45 -5.35 5.54
C VAL A 124 -11.01 -5.42 7.01
N GLN A 125 -10.44 -6.54 7.45
CA GLN A 125 -9.93 -6.69 8.82
C GLN A 125 -8.69 -5.81 9.07
N ILE A 126 -7.82 -5.67 8.07
CA ILE A 126 -6.65 -4.79 8.16
C ILE A 126 -7.12 -3.33 8.26
N GLN A 127 -8.08 -2.93 7.43
CA GLN A 127 -8.70 -1.60 7.49
C GLN A 127 -9.29 -1.29 8.88
N GLN A 128 -9.96 -2.26 9.51
CA GLN A 128 -10.49 -2.12 10.88
C GLN A 128 -9.36 -1.94 11.92
N ILE A 129 -8.30 -2.74 11.83
CA ILE A 129 -7.15 -2.63 12.74
C ILE A 129 -6.49 -1.26 12.60
N VAL A 130 -6.21 -0.83 11.36
CA VAL A 130 -5.60 0.46 11.07
C VAL A 130 -6.48 1.62 11.56
N ALA A 131 -7.80 1.56 11.35
CA ALA A 131 -8.72 2.57 11.86
C ALA A 131 -8.66 2.67 13.40
N LEU A 132 -8.72 1.54 14.11
CA LEU A 132 -8.63 1.50 15.58
C LEU A 132 -7.27 2.02 16.10
N LEU A 133 -6.17 1.71 15.42
CA LEU A 133 -4.86 2.26 15.76
C LEU A 133 -4.84 3.78 15.60
N CYS A 134 -5.39 4.30 14.51
CA CYS A 134 -5.47 5.75 14.28
C CYS A 134 -6.37 6.45 15.32
N GLU A 135 -7.55 5.90 15.60
CA GLU A 135 -8.49 6.46 16.58
C GLU A 135 -7.91 6.50 17.99
N ARG A 136 -7.13 5.48 18.37
CA ARG A 136 -6.60 5.35 19.73
C ARG A 136 -5.28 6.07 19.95
N PHE A 137 -4.41 6.09 18.96
CA PHE A 137 -3.03 6.56 19.10
C PHE A 137 -2.63 7.68 18.14
N GLY A 138 -3.48 7.97 17.13
CA GLY A 138 -3.20 8.99 16.14
C GLY A 138 -3.57 10.39 16.61
N GLU A 139 -2.92 11.40 16.04
CA GLU A 139 -3.26 12.80 16.25
C GLU A 139 -4.51 13.20 15.46
N PRO A 140 -5.39 14.07 16.01
CA PRO A 140 -6.56 14.56 15.28
C PRO A 140 -6.17 15.27 13.99
N VAL A 141 -6.92 14.99 12.94
CA VAL A 141 -6.74 15.61 11.61
C VAL A 141 -7.89 16.57 11.35
N ARG A 142 -7.56 17.72 10.82
CA ARG A 142 -8.58 18.70 10.38
C ARG A 142 -9.42 18.10 9.25
N VAL A 143 -10.74 18.14 9.42
CA VAL A 143 -11.72 17.65 8.44
C VAL A 143 -12.72 18.76 8.09
N PRO A 144 -13.39 18.70 6.93
CA PRO A 144 -14.47 19.62 6.59
C PRO A 144 -15.63 19.51 7.59
N ARG A 145 -16.40 20.60 7.76
CA ARG A 145 -17.60 20.61 8.62
C ARG A 145 -18.60 19.53 8.21
N GLY A 146 -19.21 18.89 9.19
CA GLY A 146 -20.18 17.81 8.98
C GLY A 146 -19.55 16.44 8.73
N ARG A 147 -18.23 16.33 8.79
CA ARG A 147 -17.50 15.04 8.74
C ARG A 147 -17.20 14.55 10.16
N GLY A 148 -17.15 13.23 10.32
CA GLY A 148 -16.70 12.61 11.57
C GLY A 148 -15.23 12.91 11.86
N ALA A 149 -14.82 12.71 13.10
CA ALA A 149 -13.42 12.86 13.51
C ALA A 149 -12.52 11.92 12.68
N ALA A 150 -11.34 12.41 12.33
CA ALA A 150 -10.33 11.65 11.63
C ALA A 150 -8.98 11.84 12.33
N PHE A 151 -8.12 10.83 12.21
CA PHE A 151 -6.85 10.78 12.92
C PHE A 151 -5.73 10.40 11.96
N ALA A 152 -4.55 10.99 12.14
CA ALA A 152 -3.33 10.59 11.46
C ALA A 152 -2.95 9.16 11.84
N PHE A 153 -2.10 8.50 11.03
CA PHE A 153 -1.48 7.26 11.47
C PHE A 153 -0.56 7.55 12.68
N PRO A 154 -0.60 6.73 13.75
CA PRO A 154 0.20 7.00 14.94
C PRO A 154 1.70 6.98 14.63
N SER A 155 2.45 7.88 15.28
CA SER A 155 3.91 7.92 15.11
C SER A 155 4.57 6.65 15.63
N VAL A 156 5.83 6.45 15.24
CA VAL A 156 6.67 5.35 15.71
C VAL A 156 6.74 5.35 17.24
N GLU A 157 6.97 6.52 17.84
CA GLU A 157 7.16 6.72 19.29
C GLU A 157 5.87 6.41 20.05
N ARG A 158 4.70 6.79 19.50
CA ARG A 158 3.39 6.50 20.11
C ARG A 158 3.13 4.99 20.18
N ILE A 159 3.44 4.25 19.13
CA ILE A 159 3.30 2.79 19.09
C ILE A 159 4.37 2.10 19.96
N ALA A 160 5.59 2.58 19.98
CA ALA A 160 6.67 2.06 20.84
C ALA A 160 6.34 2.17 22.32
N ALA A 161 5.71 3.29 22.73
CA ALA A 161 5.29 3.57 24.10
C ALA A 161 3.98 2.87 24.49
N ALA A 162 3.14 2.47 23.53
CA ALA A 162 1.84 1.86 23.81
C ALA A 162 1.94 0.55 24.59
N GLY A 163 0.97 0.30 25.47
CA GLY A 163 0.83 -0.97 26.16
C GLY A 163 0.42 -2.10 25.21
N GLU A 164 0.95 -3.30 25.40
CA GLU A 164 0.58 -4.45 24.56
C GLU A 164 -0.93 -4.74 24.62
N ALA A 165 -1.54 -4.62 25.79
CA ALA A 165 -2.98 -4.81 25.98
C ALA A 165 -3.79 -3.81 25.17
N GLU A 166 -3.33 -2.56 25.09
CA GLU A 166 -3.97 -1.51 24.31
C GLU A 166 -3.90 -1.78 22.80
N LEU A 167 -2.74 -2.25 22.31
CA LEU A 167 -2.56 -2.67 20.92
C LEU A 167 -3.43 -3.89 20.60
N ARG A 168 -3.53 -4.87 21.53
CA ARG A 168 -4.41 -6.03 21.37
C ARG A 168 -5.88 -5.63 21.26
N ALA A 169 -6.31 -4.59 22.00
CA ALA A 169 -7.67 -4.03 21.92
C ALA A 169 -7.99 -3.47 20.51
N CYS A 170 -6.98 -3.11 19.70
CA CYS A 170 -7.14 -2.76 18.29
C CYS A 170 -7.32 -3.99 17.38
N LYS A 171 -7.77 -5.13 17.87
CA LYS A 171 -8.00 -6.39 17.12
C LYS A 171 -6.73 -7.00 16.50
N MET A 172 -5.55 -6.63 16.98
CA MET A 172 -4.27 -7.08 16.45
C MET A 172 -3.94 -8.54 16.82
N GLY A 173 -4.44 -9.02 17.97
CA GLY A 173 -4.12 -10.38 18.45
C GLY A 173 -2.60 -10.57 18.65
N PHE A 174 -2.05 -11.66 18.15
CA PHE A 174 -0.63 -12.02 18.25
C PHE A 174 0.35 -11.06 17.54
N ARG A 175 -0.17 -10.08 16.76
CA ARG A 175 0.67 -9.10 16.03
C ARG A 175 1.07 -7.91 16.90
N ALA A 176 0.35 -7.68 17.99
CA ALA A 176 0.59 -6.55 18.88
C ALA A 176 2.03 -6.50 19.42
N PRO A 177 2.61 -7.58 19.97
CA PRO A 177 4.00 -7.58 20.44
C PRO A 177 4.99 -7.32 19.29
N ASN A 178 4.74 -7.88 18.10
CA ASN A 178 5.62 -7.66 16.94
C ASN A 178 5.60 -6.20 16.48
N LEU A 179 4.42 -5.57 16.36
CA LEU A 179 4.34 -4.17 15.97
C LEU A 179 5.02 -3.27 16.99
N ARG A 180 4.79 -3.50 18.29
CA ARG A 180 5.43 -2.74 19.35
C ARG A 180 6.95 -2.87 19.33
N ALA A 181 7.46 -4.09 19.18
CA ALA A 181 8.89 -4.34 19.15
C ALA A 181 9.55 -3.74 17.89
N ALA A 182 8.88 -3.84 16.72
CA ALA A 182 9.34 -3.17 15.51
C ALA A 182 9.36 -1.63 15.66
N ALA A 183 8.31 -1.05 16.28
CA ALA A 183 8.27 0.38 16.58
C ALA A 183 9.41 0.84 17.48
N ARG A 184 9.75 0.06 18.52
CA ARG A 184 10.88 0.38 19.41
C ARG A 184 12.19 0.41 18.65
N LYS A 185 12.50 -0.61 17.85
CA LYS A 185 13.73 -0.66 17.05
C LYS A 185 13.87 0.52 16.10
N VAL A 186 12.76 0.95 15.48
CA VAL A 186 12.75 2.13 14.61
C VAL A 186 12.90 3.41 15.44
N ALA A 187 12.21 3.56 16.58
CA ALA A 187 12.31 4.72 17.46
C ALA A 187 13.71 4.89 18.06
N GLU A 188 14.39 3.78 18.39
CA GLU A 188 15.75 3.73 18.93
C GLU A 188 16.81 3.96 17.84
N GLY A 189 16.40 4.06 16.57
CA GLY A 189 17.30 4.31 15.45
C GLY A 189 18.10 3.09 14.99
N GLU A 190 17.77 1.88 15.46
CA GLU A 190 18.41 0.65 14.97
C GLU A 190 18.14 0.45 13.47
N ILE A 191 16.98 0.90 12.99
CA ILE A 191 16.59 0.87 11.56
C ILE A 191 16.04 2.23 11.16
N ASP A 192 16.67 2.87 10.19
CA ASP A 192 16.21 4.12 9.60
C ASP A 192 15.41 3.84 8.32
N LEU A 193 14.08 3.84 8.43
CA LEU A 193 13.18 3.56 7.31
C LEU A 193 13.33 4.55 6.14
N ARG A 194 13.77 5.78 6.39
CA ARG A 194 13.96 6.80 5.35
C ARG A 194 15.18 6.52 4.49
N ARG A 195 16.20 5.89 5.06
CA ARG A 195 17.44 5.54 4.36
C ARG A 195 17.34 4.26 3.53
N LEU A 196 16.27 3.48 3.69
CA LEU A 196 16.10 2.23 2.92
C LEU A 196 16.10 2.49 1.40
N ALA A 197 15.47 3.57 0.95
CA ALA A 197 15.41 3.92 -0.47
C ALA A 197 16.78 4.24 -1.11
N THR A 198 17.82 4.52 -0.31
CA THR A 198 19.19 4.80 -0.78
C THR A 198 20.10 3.58 -0.81
N ARG A 199 19.59 2.40 -0.39
CA ARG A 199 20.34 1.13 -0.37
C ARG A 199 20.03 0.27 -1.59
N SER A 200 20.75 -0.84 -1.76
CA SER A 200 20.30 -1.86 -2.71
C SER A 200 19.02 -2.55 -2.19
N ALA A 201 18.20 -3.09 -3.09
CA ALA A 201 16.96 -3.78 -2.71
C ALA A 201 17.22 -4.95 -1.76
N GLU A 202 18.31 -5.69 -1.96
CA GLU A 202 18.73 -6.83 -1.14
C GLU A 202 19.11 -6.36 0.28
N ALA A 203 19.91 -5.30 0.38
CA ALA A 203 20.34 -4.74 1.66
C ALA A 203 19.14 -4.16 2.44
N ALA A 204 18.27 -3.41 1.77
CA ALA A 204 17.04 -2.86 2.38
C ALA A 204 16.07 -3.97 2.83
N ARG A 205 15.93 -5.05 2.05
CA ARG A 205 15.13 -6.23 2.44
C ARG A 205 15.71 -6.91 3.67
N ALA A 206 17.02 -7.16 3.68
CA ALA A 206 17.70 -7.80 4.81
C ALA A 206 17.53 -6.97 6.09
N GLU A 207 17.68 -5.65 6.01
CA GLU A 207 17.50 -4.73 7.14
C GLU A 207 16.06 -4.74 7.66
N LEU A 208 15.05 -4.67 6.79
CA LEU A 208 13.64 -4.78 7.18
C LEU A 208 13.32 -6.11 7.88
N MET A 209 13.93 -7.21 7.45
CA MET A 209 13.70 -8.54 8.04
C MET A 209 14.32 -8.71 9.43
N LEU A 210 15.13 -7.77 9.93
CA LEU A 210 15.58 -7.73 11.33
C LEU A 210 14.46 -7.27 12.28
N LEU A 211 13.39 -6.68 11.74
CA LEU A 211 12.26 -6.24 12.54
C LEU A 211 11.35 -7.42 12.93
N PRO A 212 10.90 -7.49 14.19
CA PRO A 212 9.96 -8.51 14.62
C PRO A 212 8.67 -8.53 13.81
N GLY A 213 8.29 -9.72 13.35
CA GLY A 213 7.07 -9.92 12.53
C GLY A 213 7.22 -9.57 11.05
N VAL A 214 8.41 -9.16 10.60
CA VAL A 214 8.70 -8.82 9.20
C VAL A 214 9.43 -9.99 8.52
N GLY A 215 8.72 -10.69 7.66
CA GLY A 215 9.30 -11.66 6.74
C GLY A 215 9.42 -11.07 5.32
N ALA A 216 9.96 -11.86 4.38
CA ALA A 216 10.22 -11.43 3.00
C ALA A 216 9.00 -10.75 2.33
N LYS A 217 7.78 -11.28 2.51
CA LYS A 217 6.56 -10.68 1.94
C LYS A 217 6.31 -9.26 2.45
N ILE A 218 6.46 -9.02 3.75
CA ILE A 218 6.22 -7.69 4.34
C ILE A 218 7.34 -6.74 3.92
N ALA A 219 8.59 -7.20 3.95
CA ALA A 219 9.72 -6.42 3.45
C ALA A 219 9.50 -5.99 2.00
N ASP A 220 9.12 -6.92 1.12
CA ASP A 220 8.82 -6.60 -0.30
C ASP A 220 7.65 -5.62 -0.45
N CYS A 221 6.61 -5.68 0.40
CA CYS A 221 5.54 -4.68 0.40
C CYS A 221 6.07 -3.28 0.73
N VAL A 222 6.92 -3.14 1.74
CA VAL A 222 7.52 -1.85 2.13
C VAL A 222 8.44 -1.33 1.02
N LEU A 223 9.28 -2.19 0.47
CA LEU A 223 10.16 -1.85 -0.65
C LEU A 223 9.38 -1.34 -1.85
N LEU A 224 8.29 -2.02 -2.21
CA LEU A 224 7.47 -1.67 -3.37
C LEU A 224 6.66 -0.40 -3.15
N PHE A 225 5.89 -0.34 -2.06
CA PHE A 225 4.88 0.70 -1.86
C PHE A 225 5.39 1.94 -1.12
N ALA A 226 6.56 1.88 -0.48
CA ALA A 226 7.11 3.01 0.26
C ALA A 226 8.52 3.42 -0.19
N CYS A 227 9.42 2.47 -0.47
CA CYS A 227 10.82 2.77 -0.74
C CYS A 227 11.15 2.98 -2.23
N GLY A 228 10.23 2.64 -3.15
CA GLY A 228 10.45 2.89 -4.58
C GLY A 228 11.24 1.84 -5.33
N PHE A 229 11.21 0.60 -4.87
CA PHE A 229 11.83 -0.52 -5.57
C PHE A 229 10.80 -1.22 -6.47
N PRO A 230 10.69 -0.85 -7.76
CA PRO A 230 9.61 -1.34 -8.64
C PRO A 230 9.75 -2.83 -8.98
N ALA A 231 10.92 -3.41 -8.77
CA ALA A 231 11.18 -4.84 -8.96
C ALA A 231 10.86 -5.70 -7.72
N ALA A 232 10.56 -5.09 -6.55
CA ALA A 232 10.17 -5.84 -5.37
C ALA A 232 8.84 -6.56 -5.61
N PHE A 233 8.79 -7.87 -5.35
CA PHE A 233 7.68 -8.74 -5.71
C PHE A 233 7.09 -9.45 -4.47
N PRO A 234 6.14 -8.82 -3.77
CA PRO A 234 5.53 -9.44 -2.59
C PRO A 234 4.75 -10.72 -2.95
N VAL A 235 5.18 -11.86 -2.42
CA VAL A 235 4.50 -13.16 -2.65
C VAL A 235 3.67 -13.51 -1.42
N ASP A 236 2.40 -13.15 -1.44
CA ASP A 236 1.42 -13.59 -0.44
C ASP A 236 0.70 -14.87 -0.88
N VAL A 237 -0.27 -15.31 -0.08
CA VAL A 237 -1.07 -16.52 -0.38
C VAL A 237 -1.85 -16.38 -1.69
N TRP A 238 -2.39 -15.18 -1.99
CA TRP A 238 -3.16 -14.91 -3.20
C TRP A 238 -2.27 -14.85 -4.44
N VAL A 239 -1.16 -14.14 -4.36
CA VAL A 239 -0.16 -14.09 -5.44
C VAL A 239 0.38 -15.48 -5.73
N ARG A 240 0.69 -16.27 -4.68
CA ARG A 240 1.14 -17.64 -4.86
C ARG A 240 0.09 -18.53 -5.56
N LYS A 241 -1.21 -18.38 -5.19
CA LYS A 241 -2.30 -19.09 -5.87
C LYS A 241 -2.42 -18.63 -7.34
N ALA A 242 -2.37 -17.31 -7.58
CA ALA A 242 -2.44 -16.75 -8.93
C ALA A 242 -1.30 -17.27 -9.81
N LEU A 243 -0.05 -17.16 -9.35
CA LEU A 243 1.12 -17.68 -10.07
C LEU A 243 1.00 -19.16 -10.38
N ARG A 244 0.61 -19.99 -9.39
CA ARG A 244 0.43 -21.44 -9.60
C ARG A 244 -0.63 -21.74 -10.65
N ARG A 245 -1.76 -21.04 -10.58
CA ARG A 245 -2.88 -21.28 -11.51
C ARG A 245 -2.59 -20.80 -12.92
N LEU A 246 -1.96 -19.63 -13.05
CA LEU A 246 -1.76 -18.95 -14.33
C LEU A 246 -0.50 -19.45 -15.06
N TYR A 247 0.57 -19.74 -14.32
CA TYR A 247 1.88 -20.10 -14.90
C TYR A 247 2.28 -21.56 -14.68
N PHE A 248 1.67 -22.24 -13.69
CA PHE A 248 2.03 -23.64 -13.34
C PHE A 248 0.78 -24.50 -13.12
N PRO A 249 -0.21 -24.55 -14.04
CA PRO A 249 -1.53 -25.12 -13.79
C PRO A 249 -1.52 -26.63 -13.47
N ARG A 250 -0.48 -27.36 -13.84
CA ARG A 250 -0.36 -28.82 -13.65
C ARG A 250 0.84 -29.24 -12.82
N ARG A 251 1.51 -28.30 -12.14
CA ARG A 251 2.76 -28.58 -11.40
C ARG A 251 2.67 -28.10 -9.96
N GLN A 252 3.17 -28.91 -9.05
CA GLN A 252 3.50 -28.45 -7.71
C GLN A 252 4.83 -27.67 -7.78
N VAL A 253 4.82 -26.41 -7.34
CA VAL A 253 5.98 -25.53 -7.41
C VAL A 253 6.32 -25.05 -6.02
N THR A 254 7.60 -25.16 -5.64
CA THR A 254 8.12 -24.65 -4.37
C THR A 254 8.14 -23.15 -4.34
N LEU A 255 8.19 -22.55 -3.14
CA LEU A 255 8.30 -21.10 -3.00
C LEU A 255 9.59 -20.57 -3.66
N LYS A 256 10.71 -21.28 -3.49
CA LYS A 256 11.99 -20.95 -4.12
C LYS A 256 11.86 -20.86 -5.65
N ARG A 257 11.24 -21.86 -6.26
CA ARG A 257 11.03 -21.87 -7.73
C ARG A 257 10.12 -20.73 -8.20
N LEU A 258 9.10 -20.36 -7.40
CA LEU A 258 8.27 -19.19 -7.70
C LEU A 258 9.07 -17.89 -7.64
N GLN A 259 9.95 -17.73 -6.65
CA GLN A 259 10.82 -16.55 -6.53
C GLN A 259 11.81 -16.46 -7.69
N GLU A 260 12.45 -17.56 -8.06
CA GLU A 260 13.33 -17.63 -9.25
C GLU A 260 12.58 -17.26 -10.53
N PHE A 261 11.38 -17.78 -10.70
CA PHE A 261 10.53 -17.46 -11.84
C PHE A 261 10.16 -15.98 -11.86
N THR A 262 9.69 -15.42 -10.75
CA THR A 262 9.27 -14.00 -10.71
C THR A 262 10.43 -13.04 -10.95
N ALA A 263 11.62 -13.36 -10.46
CA ALA A 263 12.81 -12.54 -10.68
C ALA A 263 13.27 -12.54 -12.16
N ALA A 264 13.07 -13.65 -12.88
CA ALA A 264 13.50 -13.77 -14.28
C ALA A 264 12.42 -13.31 -15.29
N HIS A 265 11.12 -13.38 -14.92
CA HIS A 265 10.02 -13.28 -15.88
C HIS A 265 9.43 -11.88 -16.02
N PHE A 266 9.28 -11.12 -14.92
CA PHE A 266 8.50 -9.88 -14.90
C PHE A 266 9.30 -8.60 -15.11
N GLY A 267 10.60 -8.68 -15.30
CA GLY A 267 11.44 -7.54 -15.65
C GLY A 267 11.57 -6.48 -14.54
N PRO A 268 11.97 -5.24 -14.90
CA PRO A 268 12.32 -4.20 -13.93
C PRO A 268 11.13 -3.65 -13.13
N TYR A 269 9.90 -3.79 -13.63
CA TYR A 269 8.67 -3.39 -12.95
C TYR A 269 7.88 -4.61 -12.44
N ALA A 270 8.57 -5.65 -12.01
CA ALA A 270 7.97 -6.88 -11.51
C ALA A 270 6.92 -6.65 -10.41
N GLY A 271 7.12 -5.66 -9.52
CA GLY A 271 6.16 -5.28 -8.48
C GLY A 271 4.85 -4.70 -9.04
N TYR A 272 4.91 -3.95 -10.14
CA TYR A 272 3.70 -3.52 -10.84
C TYR A 272 2.97 -4.73 -11.44
N ALA A 273 3.68 -5.61 -12.13
CA ALA A 273 3.10 -6.83 -12.69
C ALA A 273 2.46 -7.70 -11.59
N GLN A 274 3.11 -7.81 -10.44
CA GLN A 274 2.56 -8.50 -9.26
C GLN A 274 1.24 -7.88 -8.81
N GLN A 275 1.15 -6.55 -8.73
CA GLN A 275 -0.06 -5.87 -8.26
C GLN A 275 -1.21 -6.01 -9.26
N TYR A 276 -0.93 -6.01 -10.56
CA TYR A 276 -1.91 -6.32 -11.59
C TYR A 276 -2.43 -7.76 -11.46
N LEU A 277 -1.56 -8.75 -11.34
CA LEU A 277 -1.93 -10.14 -11.15
C LEU A 277 -2.71 -10.36 -9.85
N PHE A 278 -2.31 -9.71 -8.76
CA PHE A 278 -3.00 -9.79 -7.47
C PHE A 278 -4.42 -9.25 -7.56
N HIS A 279 -4.59 -8.04 -8.14
CA HIS A 279 -5.89 -7.40 -8.26
C HIS A 279 -6.79 -8.17 -9.22
N TYR A 280 -6.28 -8.58 -10.38
CA TYR A 280 -6.96 -9.43 -11.34
C TYR A 280 -7.45 -10.74 -10.73
N ALA A 281 -6.57 -11.46 -10.06
CA ALA A 281 -6.89 -12.73 -9.42
C ALA A 281 -7.99 -12.61 -8.36
N ARG A 282 -8.01 -11.50 -7.62
CA ARG A 282 -8.98 -11.24 -6.56
C ARG A 282 -10.35 -10.83 -7.08
N VAL A 283 -10.39 -9.98 -8.11
CA VAL A 283 -11.63 -9.34 -8.57
C VAL A 283 -12.23 -10.05 -9.78
N HIS A 284 -11.41 -10.46 -10.74
CA HIS A 284 -11.87 -10.91 -12.06
C HIS A 284 -11.72 -12.42 -12.27
N ALA A 285 -10.66 -13.03 -11.81
CA ALA A 285 -10.38 -14.44 -12.14
C ALA A 285 -11.19 -15.46 -11.33
N LYS A 286 -12.13 -15.03 -10.46
CA LYS A 286 -12.93 -15.91 -9.56
C LYS A 286 -12.07 -17.01 -8.92
N LEU A 287 -10.87 -16.65 -8.47
CA LEU A 287 -9.98 -17.57 -7.74
C LEU A 287 -10.52 -17.86 -6.32
N LYS A 288 -11.82 -17.59 -6.09
CA LYS A 288 -12.52 -17.96 -4.88
C LYS A 288 -12.59 -19.48 -4.79
N LYS A 289 -11.91 -20.00 -3.77
CA LYS A 289 -11.80 -21.37 -3.28
C LYS A 289 -11.11 -22.41 -4.16
#